data_3360e4a413cdd0272d62c65081ce6caa
#
_entry.id   3360e4a413cdd0272d62c65081ce6caa
#
_cell.length_a   1.000
_cell.length_b   1.000
_cell.length_c   1.000
_cell.angle_alpha   90.00
_cell.angle_beta   90.00
_cell.angle_gamma   90.00
#
_symmetry.space_group_name_H-M   'P 1'
#
loop_
_entity.id
_entity.type
_entity.pdbx_description
1 polymer ?
#
loop_
_entity_poly.entity_id
_entity_poly.type
_entity_poly.pdbx_seq_one_letter_code
_entity_poly.pdbx_strand_id
1 'polypeptide(L)'
;MIAKIKSTLSSLMLVELLKGMALTGRYFFARKITVQYPEERTPQSNRFRGLHALRRYPNGEERCIACKLCEAVCPAMAITIESEQRDDGTRRTTRYDIDLTKCIFCGFCEESCPVDSIVETRIFDYHGEQRGDLLYTKEMLLAVGDKHEKQIAADRTEDKTYR
;
A
#
# COMPACT_ATOMS: atom_id res chain seq x y z
N MET A 1 20.54 -51.19 25.06
CA MET A 1 19.68 -51.30 26.23
C MET A 1 19.66 -49.96 27.05
N ILE A 2 20.79 -49.43 27.42
CA ILE A 2 20.93 -48.17 28.21
C ILE A 2 20.24 -46.97 27.58
N ALA A 3 20.35 -46.77 26.25
CA ALA A 3 19.73 -45.66 25.55
C ALA A 3 18.17 -45.72 25.61
N LYS A 4 17.60 -46.90 25.49
CA LYS A 4 16.15 -47.13 25.61
C LYS A 4 15.64 -46.82 27.04
N ILE A 5 16.38 -47.24 28.06
CA ILE A 5 16.05 -46.97 29.47
C ILE A 5 16.12 -45.46 29.73
N LYS A 6 17.14 -44.75 29.23
CA LYS A 6 17.30 -43.30 29.35
C LYS A 6 16.17 -42.56 28.67
N SER A 7 15.76 -42.98 27.46
CA SER A 7 14.62 -42.42 26.74
C SER A 7 13.30 -42.61 27.49
N THR A 8 13.04 -43.81 27.99
CA THR A 8 11.83 -44.11 28.78
C THR A 8 11.78 -43.30 30.07
N LEU A 9 12.92 -43.17 30.75
CA LEU A 9 13.02 -42.39 32.00
C LEU A 9 12.80 -40.89 31.74
N SER A 10 13.38 -40.32 30.66
CA SER A 10 13.16 -38.92 30.28
C SER A 10 11.71 -38.66 29.89
N SER A 11 11.05 -39.60 29.25
CA SER A 11 9.65 -39.53 28.89
C SER A 11 8.72 -39.57 30.12
N LEU A 12 9.01 -40.45 31.07
CA LEU A 12 8.31 -40.56 32.36
C LEU A 12 8.47 -39.29 33.21
N MET A 13 9.65 -38.70 33.21
CA MET A 13 9.96 -37.46 33.96
C MET A 13 9.51 -36.21 33.23
N LEU A 14 8.84 -36.32 32.07
CA LEU A 14 8.35 -35.21 31.27
C LEU A 14 9.43 -34.15 30.98
N VAL A 15 10.69 -34.58 30.80
CA VAL A 15 11.83 -33.66 30.62
C VAL A 15 11.64 -32.73 29.43
N GLU A 16 11.06 -33.22 28.34
CA GLU A 16 10.80 -32.40 27.16
C GLU A 16 9.70 -31.34 27.41
N LEU A 17 8.71 -31.68 28.25
CA LEU A 17 7.70 -30.70 28.68
C LEU A 17 8.34 -29.60 29.54
N LEU A 18 9.21 -29.97 30.49
CA LEU A 18 9.92 -29.00 31.33
C LEU A 18 10.83 -28.08 30.49
N LYS A 19 11.51 -28.63 29.47
CA LYS A 19 12.30 -27.82 28.53
C LYS A 19 11.42 -26.87 27.75
N GLY A 20 10.27 -27.32 27.24
CA GLY A 20 9.29 -26.48 26.57
C GLY A 20 8.76 -25.35 27.44
N MET A 21 8.41 -25.66 28.70
CA MET A 21 7.98 -24.66 29.70
C MET A 21 9.09 -23.66 30.03
N ALA A 22 10.34 -24.10 30.15
CA ALA A 22 11.47 -23.21 30.37
C ALA A 22 11.69 -22.26 29.16
N LEU A 23 11.53 -22.76 27.94
CA LEU A 23 11.61 -21.95 26.72
C LEU A 23 10.52 -20.88 26.70
N THR A 24 9.26 -21.26 26.89
CA THR A 24 8.13 -20.33 26.92
C THR A 24 8.25 -19.32 28.07
N GLY A 25 8.68 -19.79 29.25
CA GLY A 25 8.97 -18.92 30.41
C GLY A 25 10.04 -17.86 30.09
N ARG A 26 11.11 -18.26 29.38
CA ARG A 26 12.15 -17.32 28.96
C ARG A 26 11.58 -16.24 28.05
N TYR A 27 10.72 -16.59 27.07
CA TYR A 27 10.10 -15.63 26.16
C TYR A 27 9.03 -14.77 26.84
N PHE A 28 8.39 -15.27 27.89
CA PHE A 28 7.47 -14.48 28.71
C PHE A 28 8.13 -13.25 29.32
N PHE A 29 9.38 -13.37 29.77
CA PHE A 29 10.16 -12.27 30.35
C PHE A 29 11.03 -11.53 29.34
N ALA A 30 11.09 -11.98 28.08
CA ALA A 30 11.83 -11.29 27.03
C ALA A 30 11.14 -9.99 26.60
N ARG A 31 11.93 -9.06 26.03
CA ARG A 31 11.38 -7.86 25.42
C ARG A 31 10.40 -8.24 24.30
N LYS A 32 9.22 -7.66 24.34
CA LYS A 32 8.20 -7.84 23.31
C LYS A 32 8.69 -7.26 21.98
N ILE A 33 8.50 -8.00 20.90
CA ILE A 33 8.81 -7.57 19.52
C ILE A 33 7.54 -7.10 18.77
N THR A 34 6.38 -7.24 19.40
CA THR A 34 5.10 -6.84 18.83
C THR A 34 5.02 -5.33 18.74
N VAL A 35 4.67 -4.82 17.57
CA VAL A 35 4.33 -3.40 17.37
C VAL A 35 2.92 -3.16 17.91
N GLN A 36 2.77 -2.20 18.79
CA GLN A 36 1.51 -1.85 19.44
C GLN A 36 0.75 -0.85 18.56
N TYR A 37 0.11 -1.34 17.50
CA TYR A 37 -0.75 -0.49 16.67
C TYR A 37 -2.05 -0.13 17.44
N PRO A 38 -2.57 1.11 17.41
CA PRO A 38 -2.13 2.25 16.56
C PRO A 38 -1.08 3.18 17.20
N GLU A 39 -0.69 2.95 18.47
CA GLU A 39 0.25 3.81 19.20
C GLU A 39 1.66 3.74 18.57
N GLU A 40 2.06 2.56 18.16
CA GLU A 40 3.29 2.33 17.42
C GLU A 40 2.96 1.92 15.98
N ARG A 41 3.66 2.51 15.00
CA ARG A 41 3.48 2.20 13.58
C ARG A 41 4.77 1.66 12.97
N THR A 42 4.64 0.63 12.17
CA THR A 42 5.75 0.15 11.36
C THR A 42 6.03 1.16 10.24
N PRO A 43 7.29 1.61 10.05
CA PRO A 43 7.65 2.50 8.95
C PRO A 43 7.37 1.80 7.60
N GLN A 44 6.63 2.48 6.74
CA GLN A 44 6.33 1.97 5.41
C GLN A 44 7.47 2.26 4.44
N SER A 45 7.72 1.32 3.53
CA SER A 45 8.68 1.49 2.45
C SER A 45 8.22 2.61 1.48
N ASN A 46 9.16 3.24 0.78
CA ASN A 46 8.88 4.16 -0.32
C ASN A 46 8.14 3.52 -1.51
N ARG A 47 8.16 2.19 -1.59
CA ARG A 47 7.42 1.37 -2.57
C ARG A 47 6.16 0.75 -2.01
N PHE A 48 5.66 1.26 -0.89
CA PHE A 48 4.42 0.76 -0.33
C PHE A 48 3.25 1.13 -1.25
N ARG A 49 2.39 0.17 -1.49
CA ARG A 49 1.22 0.30 -2.38
C ARG A 49 -0.03 0.53 -1.55
N GLY A 50 -0.24 1.77 -1.14
CA GLY A 50 -1.43 2.19 -0.41
C GLY A 50 -2.36 3.05 -1.25
N LEU A 51 -3.05 4.00 -0.61
CA LEU A 51 -4.06 4.83 -1.25
C LEU A 51 -3.50 5.57 -2.46
N HIS A 52 -4.27 5.59 -3.55
CA HIS A 52 -3.92 6.28 -4.78
C HIS A 52 -3.99 7.80 -4.62
N ALA A 53 -3.13 8.50 -5.36
CA ALA A 53 -3.13 9.94 -5.46
C ALA A 53 -2.89 10.39 -6.91
N LEU A 54 -3.51 11.49 -7.31
CA LEU A 54 -3.21 12.19 -8.56
C LEU A 54 -2.33 13.40 -8.26
N ARG A 55 -1.25 13.54 -9.02
CA ARG A 55 -0.26 14.60 -8.84
C ARG A 55 -0.49 15.79 -9.77
N ARG A 56 -0.04 16.97 -9.29
CA ARG A 56 0.04 18.18 -10.09
C ARG A 56 1.49 18.56 -10.39
N TYR A 57 1.67 19.39 -11.39
CA TYR A 57 2.92 20.11 -11.61
C TYR A 57 3.07 21.26 -10.61
N PRO A 58 4.29 21.81 -10.41
CA PRO A 58 4.50 22.93 -9.52
C PRO A 58 3.69 24.20 -9.89
N ASN A 59 3.27 24.31 -11.16
CA ASN A 59 2.39 25.38 -11.63
C ASN A 59 0.91 25.19 -11.26
N GLY A 60 0.57 24.09 -10.57
CA GLY A 60 -0.80 23.73 -10.19
C GLY A 60 -1.60 22.95 -11.23
N GLU A 61 -1.06 22.78 -12.44
CA GLU A 61 -1.73 22.01 -13.49
C GLU A 61 -1.70 20.51 -13.20
N GLU A 62 -2.78 19.81 -13.56
CA GLU A 62 -2.85 18.35 -13.44
C GLU A 62 -1.83 17.69 -14.37
N ARG A 63 -1.09 16.69 -13.88
CA ARG A 63 -0.15 15.91 -14.70
C ARG A 63 -0.86 15.00 -15.70
N CYS A 64 -2.08 14.56 -15.38
CA CYS A 64 -2.81 13.58 -16.18
C CYS A 64 -3.13 14.13 -17.58
N ILE A 65 -2.69 13.42 -18.61
CA ILE A 65 -2.92 13.72 -20.02
C ILE A 65 -4.05 12.88 -20.65
N ALA A 66 -4.82 12.18 -19.81
CA ALA A 66 -5.93 11.33 -20.23
C ALA A 66 -5.56 10.27 -21.29
N CYS A 67 -4.39 9.66 -21.19
CA CYS A 67 -3.93 8.62 -22.11
C CYS A 67 -4.63 7.27 -21.92
N LYS A 68 -5.34 7.07 -20.78
CA LYS A 68 -6.09 5.85 -20.41
C LYS A 68 -5.25 4.57 -20.26
N LEU A 69 -3.93 4.65 -20.23
CA LEU A 69 -3.09 3.47 -20.04
C LEU A 69 -3.35 2.78 -18.71
N CYS A 70 -3.51 3.56 -17.61
CA CYS A 70 -3.81 3.02 -16.30
C CYS A 70 -5.17 2.32 -16.22
N GLU A 71 -6.18 2.79 -16.97
CA GLU A 71 -7.47 2.11 -17.10
C GLU A 71 -7.31 0.78 -17.86
N ALA A 72 -6.57 0.80 -18.97
CA ALA A 72 -6.38 -0.36 -19.83
C ALA A 72 -5.56 -1.48 -19.16
N VAL A 73 -4.57 -1.12 -18.32
CA VAL A 73 -3.68 -2.09 -17.66
C VAL A 73 -4.27 -2.64 -16.36
N CYS A 74 -5.34 -2.05 -15.84
CA CYS A 74 -5.92 -2.43 -14.55
C CYS A 74 -6.54 -3.83 -14.59
N PRO A 75 -5.98 -4.85 -13.89
CA PRO A 75 -6.49 -6.21 -13.94
C PRO A 75 -7.85 -6.36 -13.26
N ALA A 76 -8.17 -5.45 -12.33
CA ALA A 76 -9.44 -5.45 -11.58
C ALA A 76 -10.50 -4.55 -12.22
N MET A 77 -10.20 -3.86 -13.35
CA MET A 77 -11.10 -2.88 -13.98
C MET A 77 -11.67 -1.87 -12.97
N ALA A 78 -10.82 -1.43 -12.04
CA ALA A 78 -11.19 -0.54 -10.94
C ALA A 78 -11.16 0.93 -11.32
N ILE A 79 -10.54 1.29 -12.46
CA ILE A 79 -10.33 2.67 -12.91
C ILE A 79 -11.28 2.97 -14.05
N THR A 80 -11.93 4.13 -13.98
CA THR A 80 -12.81 4.65 -15.04
C THR A 80 -12.38 6.07 -15.40
N ILE A 81 -12.08 6.31 -16.69
CA ILE A 81 -11.59 7.61 -17.17
C ILE A 81 -12.47 8.12 -18.32
N GLU A 82 -12.98 9.33 -18.16
CA GLU A 82 -13.59 10.10 -19.25
C GLU A 82 -12.68 11.29 -19.56
N SER A 83 -12.61 11.67 -20.80
CA SER A 83 -11.72 12.73 -21.27
C SER A 83 -12.36 13.58 -22.36
N GLU A 84 -11.99 14.85 -22.39
CA GLU A 84 -12.37 15.80 -23.42
C GLU A 84 -11.13 16.46 -24.04
N GLN A 85 -11.30 17.02 -25.22
CA GLN A 85 -10.32 17.85 -25.87
C GLN A 85 -10.52 19.31 -25.46
N ARG A 86 -9.43 19.97 -25.07
CA ARG A 86 -9.41 21.41 -24.79
C ARG A 86 -9.27 22.22 -26.09
N ASP A 87 -9.50 23.51 -26.01
CA ASP A 87 -9.35 24.45 -27.12
C ASP A 87 -7.90 24.52 -27.64
N ASP A 88 -6.92 24.23 -26.79
CA ASP A 88 -5.49 24.14 -27.14
C ASP A 88 -5.10 22.83 -27.87
N GLY A 89 -6.06 21.95 -28.12
CA GLY A 89 -5.84 20.65 -28.74
C GLY A 89 -5.32 19.56 -27.79
N THR A 90 -5.02 19.89 -26.54
CA THR A 90 -4.61 18.91 -25.54
C THR A 90 -5.80 18.15 -24.97
N ARG A 91 -5.54 16.97 -24.41
CA ARG A 91 -6.56 16.13 -23.79
C ARG A 91 -6.47 16.24 -22.27
N ARG A 92 -7.63 16.30 -21.60
CA ARG A 92 -7.71 16.29 -20.13
C ARG A 92 -8.83 15.36 -19.67
N THR A 93 -8.71 14.88 -18.45
CA THR A 93 -9.74 14.06 -17.81
C THR A 93 -10.87 14.96 -17.31
N THR A 94 -12.10 14.64 -17.68
CA THR A 94 -13.31 15.17 -17.06
C THR A 94 -13.70 14.36 -15.85
N ARG A 95 -13.46 13.03 -15.92
CA ARG A 95 -13.72 12.08 -14.86
C ARG A 95 -12.54 11.14 -14.68
N TYR A 96 -12.17 10.86 -13.46
CA TYR A 96 -11.15 9.87 -13.08
C TYR A 96 -11.56 9.23 -11.76
N ASP A 97 -12.17 8.07 -11.83
CA ASP A 97 -12.65 7.37 -10.65
C ASP A 97 -11.88 6.08 -10.41
N ILE A 98 -11.60 5.79 -9.15
CA ILE A 98 -11.03 4.51 -8.71
C ILE A 98 -11.98 3.87 -7.70
N ASP A 99 -12.47 2.69 -8.01
CA ASP A 99 -13.22 1.86 -7.07
C ASP A 99 -12.24 1.06 -6.21
N LEU A 100 -11.96 1.56 -5.00
CA LEU A 100 -11.02 0.92 -4.07
C LEU A 100 -11.53 -0.41 -3.53
N THR A 101 -12.82 -0.72 -3.68
CA THR A 101 -13.36 -2.03 -3.31
C THR A 101 -13.01 -3.12 -4.32
N LYS A 102 -12.71 -2.74 -5.56
CA LYS A 102 -12.23 -3.65 -6.61
C LYS A 102 -10.70 -3.66 -6.72
N CYS A 103 -10.06 -2.54 -6.36
CA CYS A 103 -8.62 -2.38 -6.49
C CYS A 103 -7.86 -3.42 -5.66
N ILE A 104 -6.86 -4.05 -6.27
CA ILE A 104 -5.96 -5.02 -5.62
C ILE A 104 -4.60 -4.43 -5.26
N PHE A 105 -4.41 -3.12 -5.44
CA PHE A 105 -3.17 -2.40 -5.11
C PHE A 105 -1.93 -3.02 -5.77
N CYS A 106 -2.04 -3.41 -7.04
CA CYS A 106 -0.95 -4.06 -7.79
C CYS A 106 0.12 -3.09 -8.31
N GLY A 107 -0.15 -1.78 -8.35
CA GLY A 107 0.79 -0.75 -8.82
C GLY A 107 0.91 -0.60 -10.33
N PHE A 108 0.23 -1.41 -11.15
CA PHE A 108 0.36 -1.34 -12.62
C PHE A 108 -0.09 0.00 -13.19
N CYS A 109 -1.08 0.66 -12.57
CA CYS A 109 -1.52 2.00 -12.97
C CYS A 109 -0.41 3.03 -12.81
N GLU A 110 0.37 2.94 -11.72
CA GLU A 110 1.50 3.79 -11.45
C GLU A 110 2.67 3.52 -12.40
N GLU A 111 2.97 2.24 -12.66
CA GLU A 111 4.05 1.82 -13.56
C GLU A 111 3.78 2.19 -15.02
N SER A 112 2.51 2.15 -15.44
CA SER A 112 2.10 2.47 -16.82
C SER A 112 1.98 3.96 -17.10
N CYS A 113 2.04 4.83 -16.08
CA CYS A 113 1.80 6.26 -16.25
C CYS A 113 3.03 6.99 -16.82
N PRO A 114 2.99 7.53 -18.07
CA PRO A 114 4.15 8.15 -18.71
C PRO A 114 4.51 9.51 -18.12
N VAL A 115 3.59 10.13 -17.37
CA VAL A 115 3.75 11.48 -16.80
C VAL A 115 3.79 11.48 -15.29
N ASP A 116 3.84 10.31 -14.66
CA ASP A 116 3.92 10.16 -13.21
C ASP A 116 2.78 10.91 -12.48
N SER A 117 1.57 10.79 -13.04
CA SER A 117 0.37 11.45 -12.53
C SER A 117 -0.32 10.63 -11.45
N ILE A 118 -0.63 9.35 -11.72
CA ILE A 118 -1.19 8.42 -10.74
C ILE A 118 -0.05 7.75 -9.99
N VAL A 119 -0.12 7.76 -8.66
CA VAL A 119 0.84 7.13 -7.77
C VAL A 119 0.15 6.44 -6.62
N GLU A 120 0.75 5.40 -6.08
CA GLU A 120 0.36 4.79 -4.82
C GLU A 120 1.18 5.42 -3.68
N THR A 121 0.52 5.71 -2.56
CA THR A 121 1.12 6.38 -1.41
C THR A 121 1.37 5.40 -0.26
N ARG A 122 2.02 5.87 0.81
CA ARG A 122 2.18 5.09 2.05
C ARG A 122 0.94 5.10 2.95
N ILE A 123 -0.17 5.71 2.49
CA ILE A 123 -1.39 5.83 3.26
C ILE A 123 -2.19 4.54 3.15
N PHE A 124 -2.54 3.94 4.28
CA PHE A 124 -3.44 2.78 4.35
C PHE A 124 -4.53 2.95 5.42
N ASP A 125 -4.48 4.02 6.20
CA ASP A 125 -5.45 4.34 7.23
C ASP A 125 -6.66 5.07 6.61
N TYR A 126 -7.47 4.36 5.86
CA TYR A 126 -8.73 4.86 5.33
C TYR A 126 -9.79 3.77 5.41
N HIS A 127 -11.04 4.17 5.56
CA HIS A 127 -12.17 3.27 5.65
C HIS A 127 -13.42 3.94 5.06
N GLY A 128 -14.44 3.15 4.82
CA GLY A 128 -15.77 3.61 4.45
C GLY A 128 -16.83 2.92 5.31
N GLU A 129 -17.84 3.64 5.73
CA GLU A 129 -18.96 3.10 6.50
C GLU A 129 -20.15 2.72 5.62
N GLN A 130 -20.23 3.33 4.44
CA GLN A 130 -21.32 3.12 3.50
C GLN A 130 -20.78 2.64 2.14
N ARG A 131 -21.68 2.00 1.39
CA ARG A 131 -21.38 1.60 0.02
C ARG A 131 -21.16 2.84 -0.85
N GLY A 132 -20.00 2.94 -1.48
CA GLY A 132 -19.62 4.08 -2.32
C GLY A 132 -18.60 5.02 -1.68
N ASP A 133 -18.41 5.01 -0.36
CA ASP A 133 -17.39 5.84 0.31
C ASP A 133 -15.97 5.56 -0.22
N LEU A 134 -15.74 4.34 -0.69
CA LEU A 134 -14.47 3.91 -1.27
C LEU A 134 -14.41 4.06 -2.80
N LEU A 135 -15.37 4.77 -3.40
CA LEU A 135 -15.28 5.23 -4.78
C LEU A 135 -14.60 6.60 -4.79
N TYR A 136 -13.30 6.59 -5.04
CA TYR A 136 -12.50 7.81 -5.06
C TYR A 136 -12.61 8.53 -6.39
N THR A 137 -13.17 9.74 -6.35
CA THR A 137 -13.30 10.61 -7.52
C THR A 137 -11.98 11.34 -7.82
N LYS A 138 -11.90 11.96 -8.99
CA LYS A 138 -10.77 12.77 -9.41
C LYS A 138 -10.37 13.83 -8.38
N GLU A 139 -11.36 14.53 -7.82
CA GLU A 139 -11.15 15.59 -6.85
C GLU A 139 -10.55 15.05 -5.54
N MET A 140 -11.04 13.90 -5.08
CA MET A 140 -10.52 13.22 -3.88
C MET A 140 -9.08 12.77 -4.10
N LEU A 141 -8.78 12.17 -5.25
CA LEU A 141 -7.43 11.73 -5.61
C LEU A 141 -6.43 12.90 -5.72
N LEU A 142 -6.86 14.02 -6.29
CA LEU A 142 -6.06 15.25 -6.34
C LEU A 142 -5.85 15.84 -4.96
N ALA A 143 -6.87 15.87 -4.11
CA ALA A 143 -6.74 16.35 -2.74
C ALA A 143 -5.73 15.52 -1.91
N VAL A 144 -5.72 14.19 -2.11
CA VAL A 144 -4.69 13.32 -1.51
C VAL A 144 -3.31 13.68 -2.05
N GLY A 145 -3.17 13.87 -3.36
CA GLY A 145 -1.92 14.28 -4.00
C GLY A 145 -1.42 15.62 -3.47
N ASP A 146 -2.25 16.64 -3.47
CA ASP A 146 -1.89 17.99 -3.01
C ASP A 146 -1.44 17.98 -1.54
N LYS A 147 -2.12 17.21 -0.68
CA LYS A 147 -1.78 17.08 0.74
C LYS A 147 -0.45 16.38 0.99
N HIS A 148 -0.10 15.39 0.17
CA HIS A 148 1.04 14.50 0.41
C HIS A 148 2.16 14.64 -0.63
N GLU A 149 2.08 15.62 -1.56
CA GLU A 149 3.04 15.79 -2.67
C GLU A 149 4.50 15.83 -2.21
N LYS A 150 4.79 16.47 -1.08
CA LYS A 150 6.15 16.54 -0.56
C LYS A 150 6.75 15.17 -0.25
N GLN A 151 5.96 14.28 0.34
CA GLN A 151 6.38 12.90 0.64
C GLN A 151 6.46 12.09 -0.65
N ILE A 152 5.44 12.18 -1.50
CA ILE A 152 5.38 11.50 -2.79
C ILE A 152 6.60 11.85 -3.65
N ALA A 153 6.96 13.13 -3.74
CA ALA A 153 8.11 13.58 -4.52
C ALA A 153 9.44 13.04 -3.96
N ALA A 154 9.59 12.95 -2.63
CA ALA A 154 10.75 12.36 -2.00
C ALA A 154 10.85 10.85 -2.31
N ASP A 155 9.75 10.12 -2.14
CA ASP A 155 9.66 8.68 -2.42
C ASP A 155 9.97 8.37 -3.89
N ARG A 156 9.44 9.19 -4.81
CA ARG A 156 9.71 9.08 -6.26
C ARG A 156 11.19 9.35 -6.61
N THR A 157 11.82 10.26 -5.92
CA THR A 157 13.25 10.58 -6.13
C THR A 157 14.13 9.42 -5.65
N GLU A 158 13.80 8.84 -4.51
CA GLU A 158 14.53 7.70 -3.94
C GLU A 158 14.36 6.43 -4.80
N ASP A 159 13.16 6.21 -5.35
CA ASP A 159 12.85 5.05 -6.18
C ASP A 159 13.34 5.16 -7.64
N LYS A 160 13.81 6.32 -8.06
CA LYS A 160 14.21 6.62 -9.45
C LYS A 160 15.21 5.62 -10.04
N THR A 161 16.09 5.05 -9.21
CA THR A 161 17.13 4.09 -9.65
C THR A 161 16.53 2.75 -10.11
N TYR A 162 15.29 2.46 -9.75
CA TYR A 162 14.62 1.18 -10.01
C TYR A 162 13.45 1.27 -11.01
N ARG A 163 13.29 2.44 -11.65
CA ARG A 163 12.21 2.73 -12.64
C ARG A 163 12.75 3.05 -14.01
#